data_cb31cbb20274d2d185be57a4fea1abf6
#
_entry.id   cb31cbb20274d2d185be57a4fea1abf6
#
_cell.length_a   1.000
_cell.length_b   1.000
_cell.length_c   1.000
_cell.angle_alpha   90.00
_cell.angle_beta   90.00
_cell.angle_gamma   90.00
#
_symmetry.space_group_name_H-M   'P 1'
#
loop_
_entity.id
_entity.type
_entity.pdbx_description
1 polymer ?
#
loop_
_entity_poly.entity_id
_entity_poly.type
_entity_poly.pdbx_seq_one_letter_code
_entity_poly.pdbx_strand_id
1 'polypeptide(L)'
;MLKLEENSLKIFLTSPKLPVSRLCLRWQTEFPEQSRFLGDSWERSYGELEWRGLFPERVMPWYMLIYDGKLTHGLGVKTRSRSFCFWQTDAEGVSLWLDVRCGSVGVQLGTRTLEAATVVFRRGEEGETPFQAAQAFCQQLCTSPRLPSHPVYGGNNWYHAYGKSSATQILDEAKLISDLSANPDNRPYMVIDDGWQICREPGNGGPWCMGNAKFPDMAALASQIQAVGAKPGLWFRPLLTAEYVPQEWKLGVQRQSHLGIEYPLDPSQPEVLELIRNDMQRFLDLGYQLIKHDFTAWDIFGRWGRQTWVKPLGAELTDDGWAFSDRSRTTAEIILELYQALRESAGDAILIGCNTVNHLGAGFFELQRIGDDTSGLEWERTRRMGINSLAFRIPQHQAFHAVDADCVGLTPLVPWEKNQEWLTLVAQSGTPLFVSANPASIKVEQRQALERAFTFAAKELPPAEPLDWLYNTCPRRWKLNGEEVTFNWFDTTGAWVFTDL
;
A
#
# COMPACT_ATOMS: atom_id res chain seq x y z
N MET A 1 -9.34 -30.45 -0.90
CA MET A 1 -9.98 -30.84 0.41
C MET A 1 -10.40 -29.57 1.14
N LEU A 2 -11.59 -29.58 1.69
CA LEU A 2 -12.12 -28.48 2.53
C LEU A 2 -12.12 -28.93 3.98
N LYS A 3 -11.67 -28.07 4.90
CA LYS A 3 -11.72 -28.31 6.33
C LYS A 3 -12.45 -27.16 7.01
N LEU A 4 -13.63 -27.44 7.55
CA LEU A 4 -14.41 -26.48 8.33
C LEU A 4 -13.88 -26.44 9.76
N GLU A 5 -13.63 -25.25 10.27
CA GLU A 5 -13.35 -24.93 11.66
C GLU A 5 -14.43 -23.96 12.15
N GLU A 6 -14.55 -23.72 13.44
CA GLU A 6 -15.68 -23.03 14.08
C GLU A 6 -16.19 -21.79 13.30
N ASN A 7 -15.28 -20.90 12.83
CA ASN A 7 -15.62 -19.69 12.09
C ASN A 7 -14.80 -19.52 10.80
N SER A 8 -14.20 -20.60 10.29
CA SER A 8 -13.36 -20.51 9.09
C SER A 8 -13.39 -21.79 8.26
N LEU A 9 -13.14 -21.63 6.96
CA LEU A 9 -13.02 -22.72 6.01
C LEU A 9 -11.61 -22.72 5.41
N LYS A 10 -10.82 -23.73 5.74
CA LYS A 10 -9.49 -23.94 5.12
C LYS A 10 -9.61 -24.70 3.81
N ILE A 11 -8.92 -24.21 2.80
CA ILE A 11 -8.94 -24.77 1.44
C ILE A 11 -7.56 -25.33 1.13
N PHE A 12 -7.51 -26.66 0.95
CA PHE A 12 -6.29 -27.38 0.59
C PHE A 12 -6.37 -27.92 -0.83
N LEU A 13 -5.26 -27.78 -1.56
CA LEU A 13 -5.11 -28.26 -2.94
C LEU A 13 -3.96 -29.28 -3.02
N THR A 14 -4.22 -30.38 -3.70
CA THR A 14 -3.22 -31.37 -4.10
C THR A 14 -3.37 -31.66 -5.58
N SER A 15 -2.28 -31.70 -6.34
CA SER A 15 -2.26 -32.07 -7.75
C SER A 15 -0.91 -32.65 -8.11
N PRO A 16 -0.74 -33.99 -7.97
CA PRO A 16 0.56 -34.63 -8.14
C PRO A 16 1.10 -34.60 -9.56
N LYS A 17 0.24 -34.50 -10.57
CA LYS A 17 0.62 -34.68 -11.98
C LYS A 17 0.33 -33.46 -12.87
N LEU A 18 -0.72 -32.72 -12.55
CA LEU A 18 -1.20 -31.66 -13.42
C LEU A 18 -0.91 -30.29 -12.79
N PRO A 19 -0.43 -29.32 -13.57
CA PRO A 19 -0.35 -27.94 -13.12
C PRO A 19 -1.76 -27.39 -12.89
N VAL A 20 -1.93 -26.53 -11.90
CA VAL A 20 -3.20 -25.91 -11.55
C VAL A 20 -3.10 -24.39 -11.64
N SER A 21 -4.08 -23.76 -12.27
CA SER A 21 -4.12 -22.32 -12.44
C SER A 21 -5.07 -21.63 -11.46
N ARG A 22 -6.30 -22.13 -11.33
CA ARG A 22 -7.32 -21.50 -10.53
C ARG A 22 -8.29 -22.51 -9.93
N LEU A 23 -8.92 -22.12 -8.82
CA LEU A 23 -10.03 -22.83 -8.18
C LEU A 23 -11.20 -21.85 -8.04
N CYS A 24 -12.42 -22.35 -8.18
CA CYS A 24 -13.63 -21.61 -7.88
C CYS A 24 -14.45 -22.36 -6.83
N LEU A 25 -14.87 -21.65 -5.79
CA LEU A 25 -15.88 -22.12 -4.84
C LEU A 25 -17.09 -21.21 -4.97
N ARG A 26 -18.30 -21.82 -4.96
CA ARG A 26 -19.52 -21.07 -5.10
C ARG A 26 -20.53 -21.48 -4.01
N TRP A 27 -21.17 -20.47 -3.44
CA TRP A 27 -22.25 -20.62 -2.50
C TRP A 27 -23.52 -19.99 -3.09
N GLN A 28 -24.62 -20.71 -3.03
CA GLN A 28 -25.93 -20.18 -3.39
C GLN A 28 -26.45 -19.34 -2.24
N THR A 29 -26.90 -18.15 -2.55
CA THR A 29 -27.54 -17.22 -1.61
C THR A 29 -28.30 -16.15 -2.39
N GLU A 30 -29.28 -15.56 -1.78
CA GLU A 30 -30.00 -14.41 -2.30
C GLU A 30 -29.62 -13.18 -1.48
N PHE A 31 -29.56 -12.04 -2.12
CA PHE A 31 -29.27 -10.77 -1.48
C PHE A 31 -30.54 -9.89 -1.50
N PRO A 32 -30.86 -9.18 -0.40
CA PRO A 32 -31.87 -8.13 -0.44
C PRO A 32 -31.60 -7.11 -1.56
N GLU A 33 -32.64 -6.62 -2.21
CA GLU A 33 -32.53 -5.71 -3.37
C GLU A 33 -31.71 -4.44 -3.06
N GLN A 34 -31.81 -3.94 -1.81
CA GLN A 34 -31.06 -2.75 -1.36
C GLN A 34 -29.61 -3.03 -1.01
N SER A 35 -29.11 -4.25 -1.15
CA SER A 35 -27.74 -4.63 -0.75
C SER A 35 -26.70 -3.83 -1.52
N ARG A 36 -25.65 -3.45 -0.80
CA ARG A 36 -24.47 -2.79 -1.36
C ARG A 36 -23.22 -3.58 -1.00
N PHE A 37 -22.28 -3.59 -1.94
CA PHE A 37 -21.06 -4.37 -1.85
C PHE A 37 -19.86 -3.43 -1.94
N LEU A 38 -18.88 -3.63 -1.07
CA LEU A 38 -17.58 -2.97 -1.10
C LEU A 38 -16.50 -4.05 -1.15
N GLY A 39 -15.64 -4.01 -2.17
CA GLY A 39 -14.42 -4.83 -2.27
C GLY A 39 -13.18 -4.02 -1.94
N ASP A 40 -12.04 -4.71 -1.86
CA ASP A 40 -10.72 -4.09 -1.74
C ASP A 40 -10.00 -4.05 -3.11
N SER A 41 -8.75 -3.62 -3.14
CA SER A 41 -7.85 -3.60 -4.31
C SER A 41 -6.72 -4.62 -4.13
N TRP A 42 -6.09 -5.05 -5.25
CA TRP A 42 -4.95 -5.98 -5.22
C TRP A 42 -3.72 -5.41 -4.50
N GLU A 43 -3.43 -4.16 -4.79
CA GLU A 43 -2.35 -3.35 -4.23
C GLU A 43 -2.90 -2.02 -3.70
N ARG A 44 -2.30 -0.88 -4.07
CA ARG A 44 -2.86 0.46 -3.88
C ARG A 44 -4.20 0.59 -4.61
N SER A 45 -5.07 1.44 -4.12
CA SER A 45 -6.28 1.84 -4.84
C SER A 45 -6.03 3.10 -5.69
N TYR A 46 -6.90 3.34 -6.67
CA TYR A 46 -6.73 4.40 -7.66
C TYR A 46 -7.96 5.34 -7.70
N GLY A 47 -8.57 5.57 -6.56
CA GLY A 47 -9.75 6.43 -6.43
C GLY A 47 -11.05 5.79 -6.92
N GLU A 48 -11.11 4.45 -6.94
CA GLU A 48 -12.21 3.65 -7.50
C GLU A 48 -13.02 2.87 -6.45
N LEU A 49 -12.65 2.96 -5.18
CA LEU A 49 -13.37 2.23 -4.14
C LEU A 49 -14.74 2.87 -3.88
N GLU A 50 -15.76 2.01 -3.87
CA GLU A 50 -17.15 2.43 -3.70
C GLU A 50 -18.04 1.32 -3.18
N TRP A 51 -19.08 1.69 -2.44
CA TRP A 51 -20.23 0.85 -2.19
C TRP A 51 -21.14 0.85 -3.41
N ARG A 52 -21.36 -0.32 -4.00
CA ARG A 52 -22.13 -0.48 -5.24
C ARG A 52 -23.19 -1.56 -5.07
N GLY A 53 -24.30 -1.43 -5.78
CA GLY A 53 -25.29 -2.50 -5.94
C GLY A 53 -24.70 -3.74 -6.60
N LEU A 54 -25.52 -4.77 -6.75
CA LEU A 54 -25.11 -6.02 -7.39
C LEU A 54 -24.56 -5.76 -8.81
N PHE A 55 -23.36 -6.23 -9.07
CA PHE A 55 -22.69 -6.11 -10.37
C PHE A 55 -21.82 -7.35 -10.61
N PRO A 56 -22.30 -8.35 -11.39
CA PRO A 56 -21.69 -9.67 -11.51
C PRO A 56 -20.24 -9.66 -12.02
N GLU A 57 -19.88 -8.71 -12.88
CA GLU A 57 -18.54 -8.61 -13.45
C GLU A 57 -17.53 -7.97 -12.49
N ARG A 58 -17.98 -7.42 -11.34
CA ARG A 58 -17.08 -6.76 -10.39
C ARG A 58 -16.18 -7.78 -9.71
N VAL A 59 -14.88 -7.58 -9.86
CA VAL A 59 -13.84 -8.28 -9.12
C VAL A 59 -13.61 -7.55 -7.81
N MET A 60 -13.74 -8.26 -6.68
CA MET A 60 -13.51 -7.73 -5.33
C MET A 60 -12.35 -8.49 -4.68
N PRO A 61 -11.10 -7.99 -4.80
CA PRO A 61 -9.92 -8.63 -4.24
C PRO A 61 -10.01 -8.84 -2.72
N TRP A 62 -9.49 -9.96 -2.25
CA TRP A 62 -9.23 -10.36 -0.88
C TRP A 62 -10.45 -10.51 0.01
N TYR A 63 -11.26 -9.47 0.16
CA TYR A 63 -12.48 -9.50 0.94
C TYR A 63 -13.54 -8.57 0.36
N MET A 64 -14.76 -8.79 0.77
CA MET A 64 -15.86 -7.88 0.51
C MET A 64 -16.71 -7.68 1.75
N LEU A 65 -17.29 -6.49 1.84
CA LEU A 65 -18.32 -6.14 2.80
C LEU A 65 -19.67 -6.09 2.10
N ILE A 66 -20.70 -6.51 2.78
CA ILE A 66 -22.09 -6.56 2.28
C ILE A 66 -22.96 -5.79 3.27
N TYR A 67 -23.47 -4.64 2.86
CA TYR A 67 -24.50 -3.92 3.59
C TYR A 67 -25.88 -4.34 3.06
N ASP A 68 -26.70 -4.99 3.88
CA ASP A 68 -28.02 -5.54 3.49
C ASP A 68 -29.17 -4.53 3.62
N GLY A 69 -28.87 -3.29 3.96
CA GLY A 69 -29.83 -2.22 4.28
C GLY A 69 -29.97 -1.97 5.79
N LYS A 70 -29.47 -2.89 6.63
CA LYS A 70 -29.49 -2.78 8.09
C LYS A 70 -28.16 -3.10 8.75
N LEU A 71 -27.55 -4.21 8.37
CA LEU A 71 -26.31 -4.75 8.93
C LEU A 71 -25.21 -4.79 7.87
N THR A 72 -23.97 -4.79 8.31
CA THR A 72 -22.81 -4.94 7.43
C THR A 72 -22.09 -6.25 7.75
N HIS A 73 -22.09 -7.17 6.79
CA HIS A 73 -21.45 -8.47 6.87
C HIS A 73 -20.10 -8.46 6.15
N GLY A 74 -19.20 -9.37 6.53
CA GLY A 74 -17.91 -9.54 5.87
C GLY A 74 -17.70 -10.95 5.36
N LEU A 75 -17.20 -11.08 4.13
CA LEU A 75 -16.65 -12.30 3.53
C LEU A 75 -15.22 -12.04 3.06
N GLY A 76 -14.27 -12.86 3.47
CA GLY A 76 -12.89 -12.63 3.09
C GLY A 76 -12.00 -13.84 3.30
N VAL A 77 -10.74 -13.68 2.93
CA VAL A 77 -9.68 -14.64 3.22
C VAL A 77 -8.71 -14.04 4.22
N LYS A 78 -8.15 -14.85 5.10
CA LYS A 78 -7.10 -14.39 6.02
C LYS A 78 -5.92 -13.83 5.24
N THR A 79 -5.29 -12.81 5.81
CA THR A 79 -4.07 -12.22 5.25
C THR A 79 -2.98 -13.27 5.08
N ARG A 80 -2.03 -13.01 4.19
CA ARG A 80 -0.95 -13.94 3.86
C ARG A 80 -1.42 -15.29 3.30
N SER A 81 -2.54 -15.31 2.57
CA SER A 81 -2.99 -16.48 1.80
C SER A 81 -1.93 -16.87 0.75
N ARG A 82 -1.84 -18.17 0.43
CA ARG A 82 -0.90 -18.68 -0.57
C ARG A 82 -1.49 -18.74 -1.98
N SER A 83 -2.50 -17.92 -2.22
CA SER A 83 -3.13 -17.67 -3.52
C SER A 83 -3.63 -16.23 -3.58
N PHE A 84 -3.75 -15.69 -4.79
CA PHE A 84 -4.51 -14.46 -4.98
C PHE A 84 -6.00 -14.80 -4.96
N CYS A 85 -6.79 -14.03 -4.22
CA CYS A 85 -8.20 -14.32 -3.96
C CYS A 85 -9.07 -13.15 -4.35
N PHE A 86 -10.19 -13.42 -5.02
CA PHE A 86 -11.21 -12.38 -5.26
C PHE A 86 -12.62 -12.97 -5.21
N TRP A 87 -13.55 -12.08 -4.93
CA TRP A 87 -14.97 -12.40 -4.80
C TRP A 87 -15.76 -11.78 -5.95
N GLN A 88 -16.81 -12.46 -6.35
CA GLN A 88 -17.84 -11.96 -7.26
C GLN A 88 -19.22 -12.31 -6.71
N THR A 89 -20.22 -11.47 -6.98
CA THR A 89 -21.60 -11.66 -6.56
C THR A 89 -22.53 -11.49 -7.74
N ASP A 90 -23.53 -12.36 -7.83
CA ASP A 90 -24.62 -12.26 -8.79
C ASP A 90 -25.97 -12.56 -8.12
N ALA A 91 -27.06 -12.61 -8.88
CA ALA A 91 -28.40 -12.83 -8.36
C ALA A 91 -28.61 -14.19 -7.66
N GLU A 92 -27.73 -15.18 -7.91
CA GLU A 92 -27.86 -16.55 -7.41
C GLU A 92 -26.85 -16.88 -6.32
N GLY A 93 -25.88 -15.99 -6.05
CA GLY A 93 -24.92 -16.25 -4.99
C GLY A 93 -23.60 -15.52 -5.06
N VAL A 94 -22.62 -16.13 -4.42
CA VAL A 94 -21.26 -15.59 -4.27
C VAL A 94 -20.23 -16.61 -4.72
N SER A 95 -19.24 -16.16 -5.47
CA SER A 95 -18.10 -16.96 -5.93
C SER A 95 -16.80 -16.45 -5.31
N LEU A 96 -15.96 -17.37 -4.83
CA LEU A 96 -14.59 -17.13 -4.46
C LEU A 96 -13.66 -17.78 -5.49
N TRP A 97 -12.83 -16.99 -6.10
CA TRP A 97 -11.77 -17.45 -6.99
C TRP A 97 -10.42 -17.41 -6.29
N LEU A 98 -9.67 -18.50 -6.42
CA LEU A 98 -8.29 -18.61 -5.94
C LEU A 98 -7.37 -18.77 -7.16
N ASP A 99 -6.52 -17.80 -7.42
CA ASP A 99 -5.48 -17.87 -8.44
C ASP A 99 -4.20 -18.40 -7.79
N VAL A 100 -3.85 -19.64 -8.14
CA VAL A 100 -2.69 -20.37 -7.63
C VAL A 100 -1.56 -20.46 -8.66
N ARG A 101 -1.59 -19.63 -9.69
CA ARG A 101 -0.55 -19.66 -10.73
C ARG A 101 0.83 -19.29 -10.19
N CYS A 102 1.85 -19.77 -10.90
CA CYS A 102 3.24 -19.35 -10.81
C CYS A 102 3.52 -18.39 -11.99
N GLY A 103 3.57 -17.09 -11.72
CA GLY A 103 3.49 -16.10 -12.80
C GLY A 103 2.15 -16.16 -13.50
N SER A 104 2.15 -16.43 -14.83
CA SER A 104 0.93 -16.60 -15.63
C SER A 104 0.58 -18.04 -15.98
N VAL A 105 1.35 -19.01 -15.49
CA VAL A 105 1.15 -20.44 -15.80
C VAL A 105 0.78 -21.24 -14.55
N GLY A 106 0.18 -22.41 -14.74
CA GLY A 106 -0.24 -23.26 -13.61
C GLY A 106 0.93 -23.68 -12.70
N VAL A 107 0.70 -23.64 -11.38
CA VAL A 107 1.67 -24.12 -10.38
C VAL A 107 1.81 -25.65 -10.46
N GLN A 108 3.03 -26.15 -10.26
CA GLN A 108 3.37 -27.58 -10.26
C GLN A 108 3.58 -28.07 -8.82
N LEU A 109 2.50 -28.48 -8.14
CA LEU A 109 2.55 -28.83 -6.73
C LEU A 109 3.33 -30.13 -6.43
N GLY A 110 3.43 -31.06 -7.38
CA GLY A 110 4.02 -32.37 -7.13
C GLY A 110 3.27 -33.07 -5.99
N THR A 111 4.02 -33.62 -5.04
CA THR A 111 3.45 -34.37 -3.90
C THR A 111 3.03 -33.49 -2.73
N ARG A 112 3.32 -32.18 -2.76
CA ARG A 112 2.97 -31.26 -1.66
C ARG A 112 1.48 -30.92 -1.64
N THR A 113 1.00 -30.61 -0.47
CA THR A 113 -0.34 -30.04 -0.25
C THR A 113 -0.20 -28.54 -0.04
N LEU A 114 -0.92 -27.74 -0.85
CA LEU A 114 -1.01 -26.29 -0.70
C LEU A 114 -2.22 -25.94 0.17
N GLU A 115 -2.02 -25.26 1.29
CA GLU A 115 -3.10 -24.51 1.97
C GLU A 115 -3.30 -23.20 1.22
N ALA A 116 -4.25 -23.18 0.28
CA ALA A 116 -4.40 -22.07 -0.66
C ALA A 116 -4.98 -20.82 -0.01
N ALA A 117 -5.99 -20.98 0.85
CA ALA A 117 -6.64 -19.88 1.56
C ALA A 117 -7.39 -20.37 2.80
N THR A 118 -7.61 -19.47 3.76
CA THR A 118 -8.54 -19.66 4.88
C THR A 118 -9.63 -18.60 4.76
N VAL A 119 -10.86 -19.04 4.46
CA VAL A 119 -12.04 -18.18 4.34
C VAL A 119 -12.61 -17.87 5.71
N VAL A 120 -13.00 -16.62 5.93
CA VAL A 120 -13.65 -16.11 7.13
C VAL A 120 -14.95 -15.42 6.76
N PHE A 121 -15.98 -15.63 7.57
CA PHE A 121 -17.25 -14.93 7.49
C PHE A 121 -17.53 -14.22 8.82
N ARG A 122 -18.01 -12.98 8.74
CA ARG A 122 -18.53 -12.23 9.89
C ARG A 122 -19.96 -11.76 9.61
N ARG A 123 -20.86 -12.10 10.48
CA ARG A 123 -22.19 -11.49 10.52
C ARG A 123 -22.12 -10.16 11.24
N GLY A 124 -22.70 -9.10 10.66
CA GLY A 124 -22.84 -7.80 11.31
C GLY A 124 -23.73 -7.86 12.56
N GLU A 125 -23.50 -6.98 13.51
CA GLU A 125 -24.20 -6.88 14.77
C GLU A 125 -25.16 -5.67 14.78
N GLU A 126 -26.24 -5.74 15.56
CA GLU A 126 -27.15 -4.60 15.71
C GLU A 126 -26.46 -3.47 16.48
N GLY A 127 -26.61 -2.24 15.97
CA GLY A 127 -26.02 -1.06 16.57
C GLY A 127 -24.60 -0.71 16.05
N GLU A 128 -23.96 -1.58 15.26
CA GLU A 128 -22.71 -1.24 14.59
C GLU A 128 -22.96 -0.31 13.40
N THR A 129 -22.11 0.71 13.24
CA THR A 129 -22.02 1.41 11.96
C THR A 129 -21.34 0.53 10.91
N PRO A 130 -21.57 0.76 9.60
CA PRO A 130 -20.84 0.03 8.55
C PRO A 130 -19.31 0.12 8.70
N PHE A 131 -18.82 1.22 9.24
CA PHE A 131 -17.39 1.43 9.51
C PHE A 131 -16.90 0.52 10.65
N GLN A 132 -17.61 0.48 11.77
CA GLN A 132 -17.27 -0.40 12.90
C GLN A 132 -17.30 -1.88 12.51
N ALA A 133 -18.31 -2.28 11.74
CA ALA A 133 -18.39 -3.65 11.20
C ALA A 133 -17.21 -3.98 10.29
N ALA A 134 -16.78 -3.04 9.44
CA ALA A 134 -15.61 -3.18 8.57
C ALA A 134 -14.31 -3.34 9.38
N GLN A 135 -14.11 -2.51 10.42
CA GLN A 135 -12.95 -2.63 11.30
C GLN A 135 -12.92 -3.97 12.03
N ALA A 136 -14.04 -4.37 12.64
CA ALA A 136 -14.16 -5.65 13.34
C ALA A 136 -13.91 -6.84 12.40
N PHE A 137 -14.31 -6.74 11.14
CA PHE A 137 -14.02 -7.76 10.15
C PHE A 137 -12.54 -7.79 9.76
N CYS A 138 -11.91 -6.66 9.49
CA CYS A 138 -10.48 -6.59 9.20
C CYS A 138 -9.63 -7.21 10.32
N GLN A 139 -9.99 -6.98 11.59
CA GLN A 139 -9.31 -7.61 12.74
C GLN A 139 -9.39 -9.14 12.71
N GLN A 140 -10.47 -9.74 12.20
CA GLN A 140 -10.59 -11.19 12.06
C GLN A 140 -9.74 -11.76 10.93
N LEU A 141 -9.42 -10.95 9.90
CA LEU A 141 -8.63 -11.38 8.76
C LEU A 141 -7.14 -11.47 9.06
N CYS A 142 -6.61 -10.66 9.97
CA CYS A 142 -5.19 -10.65 10.33
C CYS A 142 -5.01 -10.96 11.82
N THR A 143 -4.44 -12.11 12.13
CA THR A 143 -4.21 -12.55 13.52
C THR A 143 -2.95 -11.98 14.15
N SER A 144 -2.04 -11.45 13.34
CA SER A 144 -0.74 -10.94 13.78
C SER A 144 -0.36 -9.72 12.97
N PRO A 145 -1.05 -8.59 13.16
CA PRO A 145 -0.66 -7.34 12.53
C PRO A 145 0.72 -6.90 13.03
N ARG A 146 1.45 -6.19 12.17
CA ARG A 146 2.67 -5.53 12.57
C ARG A 146 2.44 -4.03 12.56
N LEU A 147 2.71 -3.40 13.70
CA LEU A 147 2.42 -1.97 13.92
C LEU A 147 3.68 -1.26 14.40
N PRO A 148 3.85 0.03 14.08
CA PRO A 148 4.91 0.82 14.67
C PRO A 148 4.67 0.99 16.18
N SER A 149 5.74 1.07 16.96
CA SER A 149 5.67 1.26 18.42
C SER A 149 5.17 2.65 18.83
N HIS A 150 5.23 3.62 17.93
CA HIS A 150 4.77 5.00 18.10
C HIS A 150 4.17 5.50 16.78
N PRO A 151 3.27 6.51 16.83
CA PRO A 151 2.78 7.17 15.62
C PRO A 151 3.92 7.64 14.72
N VAL A 152 3.82 7.36 13.43
CA VAL A 152 4.85 7.72 12.43
C VAL A 152 4.41 8.97 11.70
N TYR A 153 5.29 9.98 11.66
CA TYR A 153 5.06 11.22 10.94
C TYR A 153 6.39 11.84 10.52
N GLY A 154 6.35 12.77 9.57
CA GLY A 154 7.53 13.48 9.14
C GLY A 154 7.47 14.04 7.73
N GLY A 155 8.59 13.98 7.03
CA GLY A 155 8.76 14.47 5.67
C GLY A 155 9.14 13.37 4.68
N ASN A 156 8.75 13.59 3.42
CA ASN A 156 9.20 12.84 2.27
C ASN A 156 9.34 13.82 1.11
N ASN A 157 10.48 13.84 0.42
CA ASN A 157 10.79 14.87 -0.57
C ASN A 157 10.18 14.68 -1.95
N TRP A 158 9.42 13.59 -2.19
CA TRP A 158 8.98 13.24 -3.55
C TRP A 158 8.14 14.35 -4.21
N TYR A 159 7.05 14.79 -3.58
CA TYR A 159 6.03 15.63 -4.23
C TYR A 159 6.41 17.11 -4.45
N HIS A 160 7.59 17.53 -4.01
CA HIS A 160 8.12 18.84 -4.43
C HIS A 160 9.38 18.71 -5.29
N ALA A 161 10.12 17.59 -5.18
CA ALA A 161 11.41 17.41 -5.84
C ALA A 161 11.37 16.45 -7.04
N TYR A 162 10.51 15.44 -7.05
CA TYR A 162 10.38 14.45 -8.12
C TYR A 162 11.74 13.90 -8.59
N GLY A 163 12.57 13.46 -7.63
CA GLY A 163 13.92 12.93 -7.86
C GLY A 163 15.01 13.99 -8.12
N LYS A 164 14.73 15.28 -7.98
CA LYS A 164 15.70 16.37 -8.26
C LYS A 164 16.34 16.99 -7.00
N SER A 165 16.20 16.35 -5.84
CA SER A 165 16.79 16.83 -4.58
C SER A 165 18.29 16.59 -4.46
N SER A 166 18.86 17.10 -3.36
CA SER A 166 20.25 16.91 -2.96
C SER A 166 20.37 16.72 -1.45
N ALA A 167 21.50 16.22 -0.97
CA ALA A 167 21.78 16.04 0.45
C ALA A 167 21.56 17.33 1.26
N THR A 168 21.96 18.50 0.73
CA THR A 168 21.73 19.79 1.38
C THR A 168 20.24 20.11 1.53
N GLN A 169 19.44 19.91 0.48
CA GLN A 169 17.99 20.14 0.53
C GLN A 169 17.31 19.20 1.51
N ILE A 170 17.67 17.92 1.52
CA ILE A 170 17.15 16.93 2.49
C ILE A 170 17.46 17.38 3.93
N LEU A 171 18.67 17.90 4.19
CA LEU A 171 19.01 18.38 5.52
C LEU A 171 18.22 19.63 5.93
N ASP A 172 17.94 20.55 5.01
CA ASP A 172 17.09 21.71 5.26
C ASP A 172 15.64 21.30 5.57
N GLU A 173 15.11 20.29 4.85
CA GLU A 173 13.81 19.71 5.13
C GLU A 173 13.79 18.98 6.48
N ALA A 174 14.84 18.22 6.80
CA ALA A 174 14.97 17.55 8.10
C ALA A 174 14.95 18.56 9.26
N LYS A 175 15.63 19.70 9.11
CA LYS A 175 15.58 20.81 10.09
C LYS A 175 14.17 21.37 10.22
N LEU A 176 13.49 21.66 9.09
CA LEU A 176 12.13 22.17 9.09
C LEU A 176 11.20 21.25 9.88
N ILE A 177 11.15 19.95 9.56
CA ILE A 177 10.23 19.01 10.23
C ILE A 177 10.60 18.80 11.70
N SER A 178 11.89 18.83 12.03
CA SER A 178 12.36 18.75 13.41
C SER A 178 11.93 19.96 14.23
N ASP A 179 12.08 21.17 13.68
CA ASP A 179 11.63 22.43 14.32
C ASP A 179 10.12 22.51 14.52
N LEU A 180 9.35 21.90 13.61
CA LEU A 180 7.88 21.83 13.68
C LEU A 180 7.38 20.81 14.72
N SER A 181 8.26 19.88 15.14
CA SER A 181 7.91 18.81 16.08
C SER A 181 8.22 19.19 17.52
N ALA A 182 7.16 19.37 18.32
CA ALA A 182 7.29 19.68 19.73
C ALA A 182 7.51 18.44 20.63
N ASN A 183 7.28 17.23 20.15
CA ASN A 183 7.39 16.01 20.93
C ASN A 183 8.86 15.50 20.98
N PRO A 184 9.54 15.53 22.16
CA PRO A 184 10.92 15.04 22.26
C PRO A 184 11.05 13.52 22.18
N ASP A 185 10.02 12.80 22.62
CA ASP A 185 10.05 11.33 22.75
C ASP A 185 9.66 10.61 21.44
N ASN A 186 8.88 11.28 20.59
CA ASN A 186 8.51 10.77 19.28
C ASN A 186 8.94 11.75 18.19
N ARG A 187 10.15 11.57 17.64
CA ARG A 187 10.73 12.45 16.63
C ARG A 187 10.29 12.08 15.22
N PRO A 188 10.14 13.08 14.31
CA PRO A 188 9.69 12.86 12.94
C PRO A 188 10.74 12.12 12.11
N TYR A 189 10.28 11.42 11.06
CA TYR A 189 11.14 10.82 10.04
C TYR A 189 11.36 11.79 8.88
N MET A 190 12.57 11.78 8.30
CA MET A 190 12.86 12.38 6.99
C MET A 190 13.18 11.26 6.01
N VAL A 191 12.25 10.98 5.09
CA VAL A 191 12.38 9.93 4.08
C VAL A 191 12.95 10.51 2.80
N ILE A 192 14.12 10.04 2.41
CA ILE A 192 14.75 10.35 1.12
C ILE A 192 14.15 9.41 0.08
N ASP A 193 13.36 9.97 -0.85
CA ASP A 193 12.70 9.23 -1.92
C ASP A 193 13.61 9.02 -3.14
N ASP A 194 13.10 8.43 -4.23
CA ASP A 194 13.83 8.14 -5.46
C ASP A 194 14.68 9.33 -5.96
N GLY A 195 15.86 9.03 -6.49
CA GLY A 195 16.79 10.00 -7.08
C GLY A 195 18.09 10.22 -6.28
N TRP A 196 18.31 9.48 -5.19
CA TRP A 196 19.55 9.51 -4.42
C TRP A 196 20.63 8.56 -4.98
N GLN A 197 20.21 7.41 -5.53
CA GLN A 197 21.08 6.33 -6.00
C GLN A 197 21.92 6.72 -7.22
N ILE A 198 23.06 6.03 -7.40
CA ILE A 198 24.04 6.35 -8.44
C ILE A 198 23.53 6.14 -9.86
N CYS A 199 22.72 5.09 -10.09
CA CYS A 199 22.17 4.75 -11.40
C CYS A 199 20.65 4.88 -11.37
N ARG A 200 20.16 6.07 -11.67
CA ARG A 200 18.71 6.27 -11.80
C ARG A 200 18.19 5.92 -13.19
N GLU A 201 19.00 6.08 -14.24
CA GLU A 201 18.60 5.87 -15.63
C GLU A 201 19.50 4.85 -16.33
N PRO A 202 18.97 3.97 -17.19
CA PRO A 202 17.54 3.74 -17.42
C PRO A 202 16.90 2.95 -16.27
N GLY A 203 15.68 3.35 -15.89
CA GLY A 203 15.01 2.78 -14.73
C GLY A 203 15.56 3.30 -13.40
N ASN A 204 14.76 3.23 -12.35
CA ASN A 204 15.12 3.70 -11.01
C ASN A 204 15.56 2.54 -10.09
N GLY A 205 16.36 1.63 -10.61
CA GLY A 205 16.91 0.48 -9.88
C GLY A 205 18.23 0.77 -9.20
N GLY A 206 18.78 -0.27 -8.53
CA GLY A 206 20.13 -0.24 -7.97
C GLY A 206 21.23 -0.13 -9.03
N PRO A 207 22.51 -0.14 -8.64
CA PRO A 207 23.02 -0.61 -7.34
C PRO A 207 22.68 0.34 -6.19
N TRP A 208 22.41 -0.28 -5.04
CA TRP A 208 22.03 0.45 -3.82
C TRP A 208 23.23 0.68 -2.89
N CYS A 209 24.44 0.66 -3.45
CA CYS A 209 25.68 0.71 -2.67
C CYS A 209 26.18 2.14 -2.40
N MET A 210 25.76 3.12 -3.19
CA MET A 210 26.21 4.52 -3.03
C MET A 210 25.21 5.51 -3.64
N GLY A 211 25.29 6.76 -3.16
CA GLY A 211 24.55 7.86 -3.74
C GLY A 211 25.23 8.43 -4.99
N ASN A 212 24.51 9.25 -5.73
CA ASN A 212 25.02 10.01 -6.87
C ASN A 212 25.78 11.26 -6.42
N ALA A 213 26.25 12.08 -7.36
CA ALA A 213 27.01 13.28 -7.05
C ALA A 213 26.31 14.32 -6.15
N LYS A 214 24.98 14.30 -6.08
CA LYS A 214 24.18 15.15 -5.17
C LYS A 214 24.03 14.54 -3.76
N PHE A 215 24.35 13.26 -3.62
CA PHE A 215 24.29 12.47 -2.40
C PHE A 215 25.63 11.73 -2.18
N PRO A 216 26.73 12.44 -2.03
CA PRO A 216 28.09 11.84 -2.07
C PRO A 216 28.41 10.96 -0.87
N ASP A 217 27.74 11.17 0.27
CA ASP A 217 27.97 10.42 1.51
C ASP A 217 26.64 10.20 2.24
N MET A 218 26.07 9.02 2.04
CA MET A 218 24.78 8.64 2.62
C MET A 218 24.85 8.36 4.13
N ALA A 219 26.00 7.92 4.66
CA ALA A 219 26.18 7.71 6.09
C ALA A 219 26.29 9.05 6.83
N ALA A 220 27.08 9.99 6.28
CA ALA A 220 27.17 11.35 6.82
C ALA A 220 25.81 12.06 6.79
N LEU A 221 25.02 11.89 5.72
CA LEU A 221 23.68 12.46 5.61
C LEU A 221 22.72 11.89 6.68
N ALA A 222 22.71 10.56 6.87
CA ALA A 222 21.91 9.94 7.93
C ALA A 222 22.27 10.48 9.32
N SER A 223 23.59 10.60 9.62
CA SER A 223 24.07 11.16 10.88
C SER A 223 23.69 12.64 11.05
N GLN A 224 23.72 13.45 9.99
CA GLN A 224 23.32 14.86 10.01
C GLN A 224 21.81 15.01 10.23
N ILE A 225 20.97 14.15 9.62
CA ILE A 225 19.51 14.12 9.87
C ILE A 225 19.25 13.81 11.34
N GLN A 226 19.97 12.85 11.94
CA GLN A 226 19.85 12.54 13.36
C GLN A 226 20.28 13.71 14.24
N ALA A 227 21.38 14.37 13.89
CA ALA A 227 21.91 15.50 14.64
C ALA A 227 20.97 16.71 14.68
N VAL A 228 20.14 16.92 13.66
CA VAL A 228 19.08 17.95 13.68
C VAL A 228 17.79 17.49 14.36
N GLY A 229 17.75 16.26 14.89
CA GLY A 229 16.61 15.74 15.66
C GLY A 229 15.50 15.08 14.85
N ALA A 230 15.77 14.65 13.61
CA ALA A 230 14.87 13.81 12.83
C ALA A 230 15.46 12.39 12.68
N LYS A 231 14.62 11.42 12.30
CA LYS A 231 15.03 10.03 12.04
C LYS A 231 15.20 9.84 10.52
N PRO A 232 16.35 9.30 10.04
CA PRO A 232 16.56 9.13 8.61
C PRO A 232 15.78 7.93 8.04
N GLY A 233 15.11 8.15 6.91
CA GLY A 233 14.44 7.13 6.11
C GLY A 233 14.98 7.11 4.68
N LEU A 234 14.87 5.97 4.00
CA LEU A 234 15.39 5.76 2.65
C LEU A 234 14.43 4.95 1.80
N TRP A 235 14.30 5.34 0.54
CA TRP A 235 13.54 4.63 -0.49
C TRP A 235 14.46 3.73 -1.32
N PHE A 236 13.94 2.56 -1.76
CA PHE A 236 14.58 1.72 -2.76
C PHE A 236 13.56 0.82 -3.52
N ARG A 237 13.99 0.29 -4.67
CA ARG A 237 13.25 -0.64 -5.52
C ARG A 237 13.94 -2.00 -5.52
N PRO A 238 13.46 -2.99 -4.75
CA PRO A 238 14.20 -4.22 -4.46
C PRO A 238 14.40 -5.14 -5.66
N LEU A 239 13.49 -5.13 -6.65
CA LEU A 239 13.52 -6.07 -7.76
C LEU A 239 14.13 -5.51 -9.05
N LEU A 240 14.84 -4.37 -8.99
CA LEU A 240 15.51 -3.82 -10.16
C LEU A 240 16.93 -3.38 -9.83
N THR A 241 17.90 -3.78 -10.65
CA THR A 241 19.28 -3.32 -10.56
C THR A 241 19.85 -3.03 -11.95
N ALA A 242 20.73 -2.03 -12.06
CA ALA A 242 21.55 -1.75 -13.24
C ALA A 242 22.88 -2.51 -13.20
N GLU A 243 23.20 -3.22 -12.13
CA GLU A 243 24.41 -4.05 -12.03
C GLU A 243 24.30 -5.26 -12.97
N TYR A 244 25.46 -5.75 -13.37
CA TYR A 244 25.52 -7.03 -14.07
C TYR A 244 25.15 -8.16 -13.11
N VAL A 245 24.06 -8.86 -13.41
CA VAL A 245 23.59 -10.06 -12.69
C VAL A 245 23.42 -11.20 -13.68
N PRO A 246 23.56 -12.47 -13.25
CA PRO A 246 23.29 -13.62 -14.08
C PRO A 246 21.88 -13.57 -14.70
N GLN A 247 21.74 -14.06 -15.93
CA GLN A 247 20.47 -14.03 -16.65
C GLN A 247 19.37 -14.85 -15.93
N GLU A 248 19.76 -15.92 -15.27
CA GLU A 248 18.89 -16.77 -14.46
C GLU A 248 18.31 -16.08 -13.22
N TRP A 249 18.88 -14.95 -12.79
CA TRP A 249 18.35 -14.14 -11.69
C TRP A 249 17.22 -13.20 -12.14
N LYS A 250 16.99 -13.08 -13.44
CA LYS A 250 15.97 -12.19 -13.99
C LYS A 250 14.68 -12.94 -14.28
N LEU A 251 13.57 -12.27 -14.11
CA LEU A 251 12.29 -12.76 -14.63
C LEU A 251 12.40 -12.95 -16.13
N GLY A 252 11.77 -14.01 -16.67
CA GLY A 252 11.74 -14.29 -18.10
C GLY A 252 10.88 -13.33 -18.92
N VAL A 253 10.67 -12.10 -18.43
CA VAL A 253 9.79 -11.09 -19.02
C VAL A 253 10.39 -9.70 -18.86
N GLN A 254 10.14 -8.85 -19.84
CA GLN A 254 10.49 -7.43 -19.80
C GLN A 254 9.31 -6.61 -19.30
N ARG A 255 9.60 -5.47 -18.65
CA ARG A 255 8.63 -4.44 -18.30
C ARG A 255 8.92 -3.17 -19.09
N GLN A 256 7.88 -2.53 -19.61
CA GLN A 256 8.00 -1.27 -20.33
C GLN A 256 7.45 -0.16 -19.44
N SER A 257 8.34 0.64 -18.88
CA SER A 257 7.99 1.85 -18.14
C SER A 257 8.27 3.12 -18.97
N HIS A 258 7.92 4.28 -18.43
CA HIS A 258 8.32 5.57 -19.01
C HIS A 258 9.84 5.81 -18.95
N LEU A 259 10.56 5.04 -18.12
CA LEU A 259 12.03 5.09 -18.00
C LEU A 259 12.74 4.13 -18.97
N GLY A 260 12.01 3.31 -19.74
CA GLY A 260 12.55 2.39 -20.72
C GLY A 260 12.17 0.93 -20.50
N ILE A 261 12.98 0.03 -21.09
CA ILE A 261 12.81 -1.42 -20.93
C ILE A 261 13.56 -1.88 -19.68
N GLU A 262 12.85 -2.54 -18.79
CA GLU A 262 13.33 -3.02 -17.50
C GLU A 262 13.32 -4.55 -17.46
N TYR A 263 14.29 -5.15 -16.75
CA TYR A 263 14.44 -6.59 -16.55
C TYR A 263 14.41 -6.89 -15.04
N PRO A 264 13.23 -7.04 -14.43
CA PRO A 264 13.10 -7.31 -13.01
C PRO A 264 13.80 -8.60 -12.59
N LEU A 265 14.25 -8.64 -11.34
CA LEU A 265 14.82 -9.82 -10.71
C LEU A 265 13.73 -10.83 -10.34
N ASP A 266 14.07 -12.12 -10.35
CA ASP A 266 13.19 -13.23 -9.97
C ASP A 266 13.33 -13.54 -8.47
N PRO A 267 12.38 -13.12 -7.61
CA PRO A 267 12.47 -13.35 -6.16
C PRO A 267 12.23 -14.83 -5.76
N SER A 268 11.97 -15.72 -6.72
CA SER A 268 11.98 -17.17 -6.44
C SER A 268 13.38 -17.75 -6.35
N GLN A 269 14.41 -17.00 -6.75
CA GLN A 269 15.81 -17.38 -6.67
C GLN A 269 16.38 -16.99 -5.30
N PRO A 270 16.98 -17.92 -4.55
CA PRO A 270 17.59 -17.62 -3.25
C PRO A 270 18.65 -16.52 -3.31
N GLU A 271 19.43 -16.47 -4.39
CA GLU A 271 20.49 -15.48 -4.60
C GLU A 271 19.94 -14.06 -4.76
N VAL A 272 18.76 -13.91 -5.37
CA VAL A 272 18.07 -12.62 -5.47
C VAL A 272 17.60 -12.16 -4.09
N LEU A 273 17.04 -13.06 -3.28
CA LEU A 273 16.68 -12.73 -1.90
C LEU A 273 17.89 -12.34 -1.06
N GLU A 274 19.03 -13.01 -1.28
CA GLU A 274 20.27 -12.66 -0.58
C GLU A 274 20.82 -11.28 -1.02
N LEU A 275 20.74 -10.95 -2.31
CA LEU A 275 21.07 -9.61 -2.79
C LEU A 275 20.22 -8.53 -2.09
N ILE A 276 18.91 -8.75 -1.98
CA ILE A 276 17.99 -7.84 -1.30
C ILE A 276 18.32 -7.72 0.20
N ARG A 277 18.64 -8.84 0.89
CA ARG A 277 19.05 -8.81 2.28
C ARG A 277 20.33 -7.99 2.49
N ASN A 278 21.29 -8.13 1.59
CA ASN A 278 22.53 -7.37 1.63
C ASN A 278 22.31 -5.87 1.42
N ASP A 279 21.40 -5.49 0.53
CA ASP A 279 21.03 -4.09 0.34
C ASP A 279 20.36 -3.51 1.59
N MET A 280 19.41 -4.25 2.17
CA MET A 280 18.75 -3.87 3.43
C MET A 280 19.76 -3.69 4.57
N GLN A 281 20.68 -4.65 4.76
CA GLN A 281 21.72 -4.54 5.80
C GLN A 281 22.59 -3.32 5.60
N ARG A 282 22.97 -3.03 4.35
CA ARG A 282 23.74 -1.83 4.00
C ARG A 282 23.01 -0.55 4.43
N PHE A 283 21.71 -0.42 4.20
CA PHE A 283 20.95 0.76 4.62
C PHE A 283 20.95 0.93 6.14
N LEU A 284 20.83 -0.18 6.90
CA LEU A 284 20.91 -0.14 8.35
C LEU A 284 22.31 0.25 8.83
N ASP A 285 23.37 -0.27 8.21
CA ASP A 285 24.76 0.05 8.52
C ASP A 285 25.09 1.54 8.22
N LEU A 286 24.40 2.14 7.23
CA LEU A 286 24.47 3.58 6.95
C LEU A 286 23.69 4.43 7.97
N GLY A 287 22.89 3.82 8.86
CA GLY A 287 22.14 4.47 9.94
C GLY A 287 20.70 4.83 9.64
N TYR A 288 20.12 4.32 8.53
CA TYR A 288 18.70 4.54 8.21
C TYR A 288 17.78 3.69 9.10
N GLN A 289 16.70 4.29 9.55
CA GLN A 289 15.77 3.70 10.55
C GLN A 289 14.38 3.43 10.00
N LEU A 290 14.10 3.87 8.77
CA LEU A 290 12.89 3.61 8.03
C LEU A 290 13.25 3.31 6.58
N ILE A 291 12.70 2.22 6.04
CA ILE A 291 12.92 1.82 4.65
C ILE A 291 11.59 1.77 3.92
N LYS A 292 11.46 2.60 2.88
CA LYS A 292 10.32 2.59 1.95
C LYS A 292 10.70 1.77 0.73
N HIS A 293 10.14 0.58 0.59
CA HIS A 293 10.35 -0.23 -0.61
C HIS A 293 9.16 -0.12 -1.57
N ASP A 294 9.47 -0.08 -2.86
CA ASP A 294 8.51 0.28 -3.89
C ASP A 294 8.60 -0.63 -5.12
N PHE A 295 7.67 -0.50 -6.05
CA PHE A 295 7.60 -1.15 -7.36
C PHE A 295 7.45 -2.68 -7.36
N THR A 296 7.33 -3.34 -6.23
CA THR A 296 7.29 -4.82 -6.18
C THR A 296 6.15 -5.39 -7.03
N ALA A 297 4.94 -4.82 -6.94
CA ALA A 297 3.80 -5.30 -7.73
C ALA A 297 4.01 -5.01 -9.23
N TRP A 298 4.52 -3.83 -9.59
CA TRP A 298 4.85 -3.49 -10.97
C TRP A 298 5.91 -4.42 -11.56
N ASP A 299 7.00 -4.64 -10.83
CA ASP A 299 8.11 -5.49 -11.30
C ASP A 299 7.64 -6.92 -11.58
N ILE A 300 6.80 -7.46 -10.71
CA ILE A 300 6.27 -8.81 -10.86
C ILE A 300 5.22 -8.88 -11.97
N PHE A 301 4.22 -7.99 -11.99
CA PHE A 301 3.05 -8.12 -12.86
C PHE A 301 3.15 -7.32 -14.17
N GLY A 302 3.99 -6.30 -14.24
CA GLY A 302 4.07 -5.36 -15.37
C GLY A 302 2.82 -4.52 -15.55
N ARG A 303 2.04 -4.36 -14.48
CA ARG A 303 0.76 -3.63 -14.46
C ARG A 303 0.58 -2.92 -13.15
N TRP A 304 -0.06 -1.76 -13.21
CA TRP A 304 -0.62 -1.13 -12.04
C TRP A 304 -1.98 -1.75 -11.70
N GLY A 305 -2.37 -1.72 -10.43
CA GLY A 305 -3.64 -2.29 -9.98
C GLY A 305 -4.85 -1.79 -10.77
N ARG A 306 -4.86 -0.49 -11.16
CA ARG A 306 -5.88 0.10 -12.03
C ARG A 306 -6.06 -0.61 -13.38
N GLN A 307 -5.04 -1.27 -13.89
CA GLN A 307 -5.08 -1.94 -15.20
C GLN A 307 -5.69 -3.34 -15.14
N THR A 308 -5.89 -3.86 -13.93
CA THR A 308 -6.43 -5.20 -13.74
C THR A 308 -7.95 -5.27 -13.93
N TRP A 309 -8.67 -4.15 -13.77
CA TRP A 309 -10.12 -4.08 -13.91
C TRP A 309 -10.60 -3.41 -15.20
N VAL A 310 -9.71 -2.83 -15.99
CA VAL A 310 -10.03 -2.21 -17.28
C VAL A 310 -10.29 -3.26 -18.37
N LYS A 311 -9.74 -4.47 -18.25
CA LYS A 311 -10.03 -5.57 -19.17
C LYS A 311 -11.37 -6.23 -18.81
N PRO A 312 -12.17 -6.66 -19.81
CA PRO A 312 -13.46 -7.33 -19.58
C PRO A 312 -13.41 -8.55 -18.66
N LEU A 313 -12.24 -9.14 -18.48
CA LEU A 313 -12.00 -10.31 -17.63
C LEU A 313 -11.23 -9.99 -16.34
N GLY A 314 -11.01 -8.76 -16.02
CA GLY A 314 -10.60 -8.06 -14.78
C GLY A 314 -9.73 -8.73 -13.73
N ALA A 315 -9.66 -10.03 -13.69
CA ALA A 315 -8.98 -10.81 -12.67
C ALA A 315 -7.57 -11.29 -13.06
N GLU A 316 -7.12 -11.01 -14.28
CA GLU A 316 -5.82 -11.46 -14.73
C GLU A 316 -4.72 -10.48 -14.32
N LEU A 317 -4.00 -10.83 -13.26
CA LEU A 317 -2.82 -10.09 -12.85
C LEU A 317 -1.68 -10.22 -13.88
N THR A 318 -1.56 -11.39 -14.52
CA THR A 318 -0.57 -11.63 -15.55
C THR A 318 -1.13 -12.48 -16.70
N ASP A 319 -0.78 -12.19 -17.95
CA ASP A 319 -1.22 -12.90 -19.15
C ASP A 319 -0.10 -13.13 -20.19
N ASP A 320 1.16 -12.93 -19.81
CA ASP A 320 2.28 -12.86 -20.75
C ASP A 320 2.98 -14.22 -21.00
N GLY A 321 2.46 -15.32 -20.44
CA GLY A 321 3.01 -16.69 -20.63
C GLY A 321 4.30 -16.96 -19.85
N TRP A 322 4.73 -16.07 -18.97
CA TRP A 322 5.95 -16.20 -18.16
C TRP A 322 5.71 -16.95 -16.84
N ALA A 323 6.77 -17.44 -16.25
CA ALA A 323 6.76 -18.06 -14.92
C ALA A 323 8.00 -17.67 -14.15
N PHE A 324 7.90 -17.73 -12.82
CA PHE A 324 9.07 -17.75 -11.95
C PHE A 324 9.89 -19.02 -12.18
N SER A 325 11.16 -18.99 -11.86
CA SER A 325 12.06 -20.13 -11.98
C SER A 325 11.61 -21.32 -11.12
N ASP A 326 11.14 -21.07 -9.89
CA ASP A 326 10.52 -22.10 -9.07
C ASP A 326 9.04 -22.28 -9.37
N ARG A 327 8.75 -23.22 -10.27
CA ARG A 327 7.40 -23.59 -10.71
C ARG A 327 6.56 -24.33 -9.66
N SER A 328 7.16 -24.73 -8.55
CA SER A 328 6.47 -25.48 -7.49
C SER A 328 5.71 -24.58 -6.52
N ARG A 329 5.94 -23.26 -6.56
CA ARG A 329 5.33 -22.27 -5.68
C ARG A 329 4.37 -21.36 -6.45
N THR A 330 3.33 -20.91 -5.76
CA THR A 330 2.42 -19.90 -6.30
C THR A 330 3.08 -18.52 -6.29
N THR A 331 2.60 -17.61 -7.11
CA THR A 331 3.01 -16.19 -7.08
C THR A 331 2.86 -15.59 -5.68
N ALA A 332 1.77 -15.93 -4.98
CA ALA A 332 1.55 -15.45 -3.62
C ALA A 332 2.61 -15.99 -2.63
N GLU A 333 2.98 -17.27 -2.72
CA GLU A 333 4.05 -17.85 -1.87
C GLU A 333 5.40 -17.17 -2.11
N ILE A 334 5.74 -16.86 -3.37
CA ILE A 334 6.99 -16.19 -3.74
C ILE A 334 7.01 -14.75 -3.20
N ILE A 335 5.89 -14.03 -3.30
CA ILE A 335 5.77 -12.68 -2.75
C ILE A 335 5.87 -12.69 -1.21
N LEU A 336 5.25 -13.67 -0.55
CA LEU A 336 5.34 -13.82 0.91
C LEU A 336 6.78 -14.05 1.36
N GLU A 337 7.56 -14.85 0.63
CA GLU A 337 8.98 -15.09 0.94
C GLU A 337 9.82 -13.82 0.72
N LEU A 338 9.57 -13.07 -0.35
CA LEU A 338 10.20 -11.76 -0.57
C LEU A 338 9.91 -10.79 0.59
N TYR A 339 8.64 -10.70 1.03
CA TYR A 339 8.26 -9.82 2.13
C TYR A 339 8.85 -10.28 3.48
N GLN A 340 8.95 -11.57 3.67
CA GLN A 340 9.65 -12.14 4.83
C GLN A 340 11.15 -11.80 4.80
N ALA A 341 11.81 -11.93 3.65
CA ALA A 341 13.22 -11.58 3.50
C ALA A 341 13.48 -10.10 3.80
N LEU A 342 12.63 -9.19 3.28
CA LEU A 342 12.69 -7.76 3.60
C LEU A 342 12.52 -7.51 5.10
N ARG A 343 11.53 -8.17 5.73
CA ARG A 343 11.26 -7.97 7.15
C ARG A 343 12.40 -8.48 8.05
N GLU A 344 12.89 -9.68 7.78
CA GLU A 344 13.98 -10.30 8.57
C GLU A 344 15.27 -9.47 8.50
N SER A 345 15.54 -8.85 7.34
CA SER A 345 16.75 -8.04 7.15
C SER A 345 16.63 -6.62 7.71
N ALA A 346 15.41 -6.14 7.99
CA ALA A 346 15.20 -4.76 8.43
C ALA A 346 15.45 -4.55 9.94
N GLY A 347 15.68 -5.60 10.73
CA GLY A 347 15.89 -5.48 12.17
C GLY A 347 14.77 -4.68 12.85
N ASP A 348 15.15 -3.60 13.55
CA ASP A 348 14.21 -2.69 14.22
C ASP A 348 13.73 -1.52 13.34
N ALA A 349 14.21 -1.42 12.10
CA ALA A 349 13.76 -0.37 11.19
C ALA A 349 12.30 -0.56 10.79
N ILE A 350 11.59 0.56 10.64
CA ILE A 350 10.23 0.59 10.11
C ILE A 350 10.25 0.30 8.62
N LEU A 351 9.36 -0.56 8.16
CA LEU A 351 9.13 -0.81 6.74
C LEU A 351 7.85 -0.14 6.27
N ILE A 352 7.95 0.61 5.15
CA ILE A 352 6.80 1.06 4.37
C ILE A 352 6.73 0.24 3.08
N GLY A 353 5.66 -0.52 2.91
CA GLY A 353 5.32 -1.11 1.62
C GLY A 353 4.62 -0.07 0.74
N CYS A 354 5.23 0.34 -0.37
CA CYS A 354 4.64 1.33 -1.27
C CYS A 354 3.83 0.67 -2.38
N ASN A 355 4.42 0.22 -3.46
CA ASN A 355 3.72 -0.54 -4.50
C ASN A 355 3.81 -2.06 -4.22
N THR A 356 3.03 -2.52 -3.27
CA THR A 356 3.03 -3.90 -2.76
C THR A 356 1.63 -4.49 -2.72
N VAL A 357 1.55 -5.82 -2.65
CA VAL A 357 0.27 -6.52 -2.47
C VAL A 357 -0.11 -6.46 -0.98
N ASN A 358 -1.00 -5.51 -0.63
CA ASN A 358 -1.29 -5.13 0.75
C ASN A 358 -1.71 -6.30 1.65
N HIS A 359 -2.59 -7.16 1.16
CA HIS A 359 -3.12 -8.29 1.93
C HIS A 359 -2.05 -9.35 2.25
N LEU A 360 -1.06 -9.49 1.36
CA LEU A 360 0.11 -10.34 1.60
C LEU A 360 1.15 -9.65 2.48
N GLY A 361 1.21 -8.31 2.46
CA GLY A 361 2.13 -7.51 3.28
C GLY A 361 1.73 -7.40 4.75
N ALA A 362 0.46 -7.69 5.09
CA ALA A 362 -0.04 -7.62 6.46
C ALA A 362 0.75 -8.54 7.42
N GLY A 363 1.28 -7.97 8.50
CA GLY A 363 2.13 -8.66 9.47
C GLY A 363 3.62 -8.67 9.13
N PHE A 364 4.04 -8.13 7.97
CA PHE A 364 5.46 -7.93 7.62
C PHE A 364 5.87 -6.47 7.74
N PHE A 365 5.02 -5.54 7.35
CA PHE A 365 5.33 -4.11 7.31
C PHE A 365 4.55 -3.36 8.38
N GLU A 366 5.21 -2.40 9.02
CA GLU A 366 4.57 -1.50 9.99
C GLU A 366 3.62 -0.53 9.29
N LEU A 367 4.01 -0.02 8.10
CA LEU A 367 3.22 0.92 7.31
C LEU A 367 2.95 0.36 5.91
N GLN A 368 1.79 0.70 5.37
CA GLN A 368 1.41 0.31 4.01
C GLN A 368 0.71 1.47 3.29
N ARG A 369 1.24 1.85 2.12
CA ARG A 369 0.58 2.77 1.18
C ARG A 369 -0.72 2.14 0.67
N ILE A 370 -1.80 2.86 0.81
CA ILE A 370 -3.15 2.36 0.48
C ILE A 370 -3.70 2.93 -0.82
N GLY A 371 -3.24 4.10 -1.25
CA GLY A 371 -3.61 4.76 -2.50
C GLY A 371 -2.42 4.95 -3.43
N ASP A 372 -2.71 5.20 -4.71
CA ASP A 372 -1.71 5.69 -5.64
C ASP A 372 -1.21 7.09 -5.22
N ASP A 373 -0.15 7.55 -5.86
CA ASP A 373 0.51 8.80 -5.52
C ASP A 373 -0.48 9.99 -5.48
N THR A 374 -0.46 10.74 -4.38
CA THR A 374 -1.01 12.08 -4.30
C THR A 374 -0.19 13.02 -5.21
N SER A 375 -0.33 14.32 -5.07
CA SER A 375 0.40 15.21 -5.97
C SER A 375 0.84 16.50 -5.28
N GLY A 376 2.04 16.96 -5.65
CA GLY A 376 2.48 18.33 -5.44
C GLY A 376 2.22 19.24 -6.63
N LEU A 377 1.61 18.74 -7.69
CA LEU A 377 1.33 19.47 -8.94
C LEU A 377 -0.15 19.79 -9.11
N GLU A 378 -1.04 18.87 -8.69
CA GLU A 378 -2.46 18.91 -8.96
C GLU A 378 -3.30 18.46 -7.78
N TRP A 379 -4.31 19.26 -7.43
CA TRP A 379 -5.24 18.94 -6.36
C TRP A 379 -6.12 17.73 -6.68
N GLU A 380 -6.64 17.62 -7.90
CA GLU A 380 -7.57 16.57 -8.29
C GLU A 380 -6.96 15.15 -8.14
N ARG A 381 -5.66 15.01 -8.35
CA ARG A 381 -4.96 13.75 -8.10
C ARG A 381 -4.96 13.42 -6.60
N THR A 382 -4.61 14.38 -5.73
CA THR A 382 -4.66 14.20 -4.27
C THR A 382 -6.09 13.87 -3.80
N ARG A 383 -7.10 14.58 -4.31
CA ARG A 383 -8.50 14.31 -3.98
C ARG A 383 -8.91 12.88 -4.33
N ARG A 384 -8.57 12.40 -5.52
CA ARG A 384 -8.92 11.05 -5.98
C ARG A 384 -8.13 9.97 -5.26
N MET A 385 -6.81 10.10 -5.20
CA MET A 385 -5.93 9.07 -4.68
C MET A 385 -5.86 9.07 -3.15
N GLY A 386 -5.86 10.23 -2.51
CA GLY A 386 -5.78 10.35 -1.06
C GLY A 386 -7.12 10.10 -0.36
N ILE A 387 -8.14 10.91 -0.66
CA ILE A 387 -9.40 10.94 0.12
C ILE A 387 -10.19 9.64 -0.06
N ASN A 388 -10.37 9.16 -1.30
CA ASN A 388 -11.06 7.89 -1.55
C ASN A 388 -10.33 6.73 -0.87
N SER A 389 -9.02 6.60 -1.09
CA SER A 389 -8.23 5.50 -0.52
C SER A 389 -8.26 5.52 1.00
N LEU A 390 -8.11 6.68 1.64
CA LEU A 390 -8.21 6.81 3.09
C LEU A 390 -9.60 6.38 3.58
N ALA A 391 -10.67 6.91 2.99
CA ALA A 391 -12.04 6.64 3.42
C ALA A 391 -12.40 5.16 3.38
N PHE A 392 -11.97 4.46 2.33
CA PHE A 392 -12.38 3.08 2.08
C PHE A 392 -11.42 2.04 2.64
N ARG A 393 -10.19 2.42 2.99
CA ARG A 393 -9.18 1.51 3.54
C ARG A 393 -8.77 1.80 4.98
N ILE A 394 -9.20 2.89 5.57
CA ILE A 394 -8.94 3.17 6.99
C ILE A 394 -9.50 2.09 7.96
N PRO A 395 -10.52 1.26 7.62
CA PRO A 395 -10.86 0.09 8.43
C PRO A 395 -9.72 -0.94 8.60
N GLN A 396 -8.73 -0.95 7.68
CA GLN A 396 -7.54 -1.80 7.76
C GLN A 396 -6.49 -1.26 8.75
N HIS A 397 -6.61 0.04 9.13
CA HIS A 397 -5.67 0.68 10.05
C HIS A 397 -5.65 -0.04 11.41
N GLN A 398 -4.44 -0.37 11.88
CA GLN A 398 -4.18 -1.17 13.08
C GLN A 398 -4.69 -2.63 13.03
N ALA A 399 -5.52 -2.99 12.05
CA ALA A 399 -5.93 -4.37 11.83
C ALA A 399 -4.93 -5.17 10.99
N PHE A 400 -4.28 -4.55 10.00
CA PHE A 400 -3.26 -5.17 9.14
C PHE A 400 -1.89 -4.51 9.36
N HIS A 401 -1.86 -3.20 9.38
CA HIS A 401 -0.70 -2.31 9.45
C HIS A 401 -1.20 -0.89 9.80
N ALA A 402 -0.31 0.07 9.96
CA ALA A 402 -0.68 1.48 9.89
C ALA A 402 -0.86 1.89 8.43
N VAL A 403 -2.08 2.33 8.04
CA VAL A 403 -2.36 2.73 6.67
C VAL A 403 -1.72 4.07 6.35
N ASP A 404 -0.94 4.14 5.29
CA ASP A 404 -0.30 5.35 4.79
C ASP A 404 -1.10 5.91 3.62
N ALA A 405 -1.75 7.05 3.84
CA ALA A 405 -2.55 7.74 2.83
C ALA A 405 -1.73 8.64 1.91
N ASP A 406 -0.40 8.53 1.97
CA ASP A 406 0.56 9.34 1.24
C ASP A 406 0.74 10.77 1.77
N CYS A 407 1.50 11.56 1.05
CA CYS A 407 1.97 12.86 1.49
C CYS A 407 0.94 13.98 1.25
N VAL A 408 1.12 15.03 2.04
CA VAL A 408 0.59 16.35 1.73
C VAL A 408 1.66 17.12 0.97
N GLY A 409 1.47 17.33 -0.34
CA GLY A 409 2.42 18.04 -1.20
C GLY A 409 2.26 19.55 -1.13
N LEU A 410 3.11 20.23 -0.35
CA LEU A 410 3.06 21.69 -0.19
C LEU A 410 3.92 22.37 -1.27
N THR A 411 3.29 22.74 -2.34
CA THR A 411 3.89 23.49 -3.45
C THR A 411 3.02 24.69 -3.85
N PRO A 412 3.53 25.65 -4.62
CA PRO A 412 2.74 26.75 -5.14
C PRO A 412 1.65 26.33 -6.16
N LEU A 413 1.73 25.10 -6.68
CA LEU A 413 0.84 24.61 -7.74
C LEU A 413 -0.46 24.02 -7.18
N VAL A 414 -0.46 23.52 -5.94
CA VAL A 414 -1.65 23.00 -5.28
C VAL A 414 -2.27 24.08 -4.39
N PRO A 415 -3.56 24.40 -4.56
CA PRO A 415 -4.25 25.42 -3.75
C PRO A 415 -4.14 25.13 -2.26
N TRP A 416 -3.65 26.09 -1.49
CA TRP A 416 -3.42 25.92 -0.05
C TRP A 416 -4.68 25.58 0.72
N GLU A 417 -5.80 26.19 0.37
CA GLU A 417 -7.10 25.96 1.02
C GLU A 417 -7.48 24.48 0.98
N LYS A 418 -7.22 23.80 -0.15
CA LYS A 418 -7.48 22.37 -0.33
C LYS A 418 -6.46 21.51 0.40
N ASN A 419 -5.18 21.84 0.27
CA ASN A 419 -4.11 21.12 0.99
C ASN A 419 -4.23 21.26 2.51
N GLN A 420 -4.73 22.38 3.02
CA GLN A 420 -4.97 22.59 4.44
C GLN A 420 -6.07 21.65 4.97
N GLU A 421 -7.13 21.44 4.20
CA GLU A 421 -8.18 20.47 4.53
C GLU A 421 -7.64 19.04 4.55
N TRP A 422 -6.86 18.66 3.53
CA TRP A 422 -6.20 17.36 3.45
C TRP A 422 -5.21 17.14 4.61
N LEU A 423 -4.35 18.10 4.88
CA LEU A 423 -3.44 18.10 6.02
C LEU A 423 -4.20 17.90 7.34
N THR A 424 -5.32 18.58 7.51
CA THR A 424 -6.15 18.48 8.72
C THR A 424 -6.76 17.09 8.87
N LEU A 425 -7.28 16.52 7.80
CA LEU A 425 -7.85 15.17 7.81
C LEU A 425 -6.77 14.14 8.17
N VAL A 426 -5.65 14.10 7.46
CA VAL A 426 -4.60 13.09 7.71
C VAL A 426 -4.00 13.24 9.10
N ALA A 427 -3.69 14.46 9.54
CA ALA A 427 -3.13 14.71 10.87
C ALA A 427 -4.00 14.23 12.03
N GLN A 428 -5.32 14.21 11.85
CA GLN A 428 -6.28 13.82 12.88
C GLN A 428 -6.94 12.46 12.63
N SER A 429 -6.54 11.77 11.55
CA SER A 429 -7.11 10.47 11.19
C SER A 429 -6.60 9.29 12.02
N GLY A 430 -5.57 9.50 12.85
CA GLY A 430 -4.87 8.44 13.56
C GLY A 430 -3.87 7.66 12.68
N THR A 431 -3.77 7.99 11.39
CA THR A 431 -2.85 7.34 10.45
C THR A 431 -1.51 8.09 10.37
N PRO A 432 -0.44 7.50 9.81
CA PRO A 432 0.81 8.19 9.53
C PRO A 432 0.59 9.49 8.73
N LEU A 433 1.40 10.51 9.02
CA LEU A 433 1.41 11.77 8.29
C LEU A 433 2.78 12.05 7.69
N PHE A 434 2.87 12.11 6.37
CA PHE A 434 4.05 12.63 5.68
C PHE A 434 3.72 13.93 4.93
N VAL A 435 4.65 14.88 4.97
CA VAL A 435 4.55 16.11 4.22
C VAL A 435 5.71 16.22 3.23
N SER A 436 5.43 16.75 2.05
CA SER A 436 6.45 17.02 1.04
C SER A 436 6.52 18.52 0.82
N ALA A 437 7.55 19.16 1.39
CA ALA A 437 7.60 20.62 1.49
C ALA A 437 9.00 21.16 1.27
N ASN A 438 9.16 22.08 0.31
CA ASN A 438 10.40 22.85 0.18
C ASN A 438 10.41 23.97 1.23
N PRO A 439 11.39 23.98 2.19
CA PRO A 439 11.46 24.99 3.25
C PRO A 439 11.44 26.42 2.74
N ALA A 440 12.06 26.69 1.59
CA ALA A 440 12.15 28.04 1.00
C ALA A 440 10.80 28.58 0.51
N SER A 441 9.80 27.71 0.30
CA SER A 441 8.46 28.10 -0.20
C SER A 441 7.37 28.07 0.85
N ILE A 442 7.66 27.67 2.10
CA ILE A 442 6.69 27.59 3.21
C ILE A 442 6.40 28.98 3.77
N LYS A 443 5.14 29.39 3.69
CA LYS A 443 4.64 30.65 4.26
C LYS A 443 4.39 30.49 5.76
N VAL A 444 4.25 31.62 6.47
CA VAL A 444 3.99 31.65 7.92
C VAL A 444 2.71 30.87 8.30
N GLU A 445 1.64 31.05 7.55
CA GLU A 445 0.37 30.33 7.75
C GLU A 445 0.53 28.81 7.61
N GLN A 446 1.24 28.39 6.56
CA GLN A 446 1.54 26.95 6.31
C GLN A 446 2.39 26.37 7.42
N ARG A 447 3.41 27.11 7.89
CA ARG A 447 4.24 26.70 9.03
C ARG A 447 3.39 26.46 10.29
N GLN A 448 2.51 27.38 10.62
CA GLN A 448 1.60 27.25 11.77
C GLN A 448 0.63 26.07 11.62
N ALA A 449 0.13 25.81 10.42
CA ALA A 449 -0.71 24.65 10.16
C ALA A 449 0.05 23.33 10.30
N LEU A 450 1.29 23.26 9.83
CA LEU A 450 2.17 22.11 10.00
C LEU A 450 2.52 21.85 11.47
N GLU A 451 2.81 22.87 12.26
CA GLU A 451 3.06 22.74 13.71
C GLU A 451 1.85 22.10 14.43
N ARG A 452 0.65 22.57 14.11
CA ARG A 452 -0.59 21.97 14.64
C ARG A 452 -0.75 20.52 14.16
N ALA A 453 -0.56 20.26 12.88
CA ALA A 453 -0.69 18.94 12.30
C ALA A 453 0.29 17.93 12.93
N PHE A 454 1.54 18.30 13.12
CA PHE A 454 2.56 17.44 13.76
C PHE A 454 2.25 17.20 15.23
N THR A 455 1.62 18.20 15.92
CA THR A 455 1.16 18.01 17.31
C THR A 455 0.07 16.93 17.41
N PHE A 456 -0.80 16.79 16.42
CA PHE A 456 -1.78 15.70 16.35
C PHE A 456 -1.14 14.39 15.93
N ALA A 457 -0.38 14.40 14.84
CA ALA A 457 0.23 13.20 14.25
C ALA A 457 1.25 12.50 15.16
N ALA A 458 1.84 13.22 16.12
CA ALA A 458 2.75 12.66 17.12
C ALA A 458 2.03 11.90 18.25
N LYS A 459 0.70 11.90 18.29
CA LYS A 459 -0.13 11.26 19.34
C LYS A 459 -0.85 10.04 18.78
N GLU A 460 -1.11 9.07 19.63
CA GLU A 460 -2.07 8.00 19.35
C GLU A 460 -3.48 8.59 19.32
N LEU A 461 -4.13 8.47 18.18
CA LEU A 461 -5.49 8.94 17.94
C LEU A 461 -6.35 7.77 17.44
N PRO A 462 -7.67 7.79 17.72
CA PRO A 462 -8.58 6.81 17.13
C PRO A 462 -8.65 7.00 15.61
N PRO A 463 -8.89 5.94 14.85
CA PRO A 463 -9.09 6.04 13.40
C PRO A 463 -10.28 6.97 13.08
N ALA A 464 -10.10 7.86 12.11
CA ALA A 464 -11.17 8.70 11.58
C ALA A 464 -12.26 7.84 10.93
N GLU A 465 -13.53 8.23 11.09
CA GLU A 465 -14.68 7.55 10.51
C GLU A 465 -15.31 8.40 9.39
N PRO A 466 -15.36 7.91 8.12
CA PRO A 466 -16.08 8.59 7.04
C PRO A 466 -17.59 8.36 7.19
N LEU A 467 -18.36 9.41 7.50
CA LEU A 467 -19.77 9.28 7.89
C LEU A 467 -20.73 9.11 6.70
N ASP A 468 -20.34 9.55 5.51
CA ASP A 468 -21.17 9.51 4.30
C ASP A 468 -20.64 8.55 3.21
N TRP A 469 -19.70 7.67 3.52
CA TRP A 469 -19.03 6.77 2.58
C TRP A 469 -19.91 5.69 1.94
N LEU A 470 -21.06 5.36 2.53
CA LEU A 470 -22.02 4.44 1.88
C LEU A 470 -22.61 4.98 0.58
N TYR A 471 -22.58 6.30 0.39
CA TYR A 471 -23.25 6.98 -0.73
C TYR A 471 -22.33 7.94 -1.47
N ASN A 472 -21.11 8.14 -0.99
CA ASN A 472 -20.19 9.13 -1.50
C ASN A 472 -18.78 8.52 -1.63
N THR A 473 -18.26 8.49 -2.85
CA THR A 473 -16.89 7.98 -3.14
C THR A 473 -15.79 8.97 -2.72
N CYS A 474 -16.18 10.21 -2.40
CA CYS A 474 -15.30 11.25 -1.87
C CYS A 474 -15.95 11.84 -0.60
N PRO A 475 -15.94 11.11 0.53
CA PRO A 475 -16.65 11.50 1.75
C PRO A 475 -16.26 12.88 2.24
N ARG A 476 -17.28 13.69 2.54
CA ARG A 476 -17.11 15.03 3.05
C ARG A 476 -17.25 15.13 4.56
N ARG A 477 -18.07 14.25 5.14
CA ARG A 477 -18.35 14.25 6.57
C ARG A 477 -17.51 13.18 7.24
N TRP A 478 -16.76 13.58 8.25
CA TRP A 478 -15.85 12.73 8.97
C TRP A 478 -16.00 12.92 10.47
N LYS A 479 -15.81 11.86 11.24
CA LYS A 479 -15.66 11.94 12.68
C LYS A 479 -14.19 11.88 13.03
N LEU A 480 -13.65 12.98 13.56
CA LEU A 480 -12.26 13.14 13.96
C LEU A 480 -12.20 13.33 15.47
N ASN A 481 -11.54 12.44 16.19
CA ASN A 481 -11.40 12.54 17.66
C ASN A 481 -12.73 12.73 18.41
N GLY A 482 -13.82 12.16 17.89
CA GLY A 482 -15.15 12.24 18.45
C GLY A 482 -16.01 13.40 17.94
N GLU A 483 -15.44 14.35 17.20
CA GLU A 483 -16.15 15.49 16.61
C GLU A 483 -16.45 15.27 15.14
N GLU A 484 -17.63 15.74 14.68
CA GLU A 484 -18.00 15.72 13.27
C GLU A 484 -17.42 16.94 12.56
N VAL A 485 -16.68 16.70 11.49
CA VAL A 485 -16.06 17.73 10.64
C VAL A 485 -16.53 17.53 9.21
N THR A 486 -16.83 18.65 8.52
CA THR A 486 -17.21 18.65 7.09
C THR A 486 -16.15 19.35 6.27
N PHE A 487 -15.66 18.69 5.23
CA PHE A 487 -14.67 19.20 4.29
C PHE A 487 -15.27 19.59 2.96
N ASN A 488 -14.63 20.51 2.25
CA ASN A 488 -14.99 20.92 0.91
C ASN A 488 -13.92 20.56 -0.11
N TRP A 489 -14.00 19.34 -0.64
CA TRP A 489 -13.00 18.79 -1.56
C TRP A 489 -13.01 19.36 -2.96
N PHE A 490 -14.12 19.94 -3.40
CA PHE A 490 -14.33 20.37 -4.77
C PHE A 490 -14.20 21.88 -4.94
N ASP A 491 -13.73 22.28 -6.13
CA ASP A 491 -13.85 23.66 -6.59
C ASP A 491 -15.29 23.98 -7.02
N THR A 492 -15.56 25.25 -7.29
CA THR A 492 -16.88 25.72 -7.76
C THR A 492 -17.28 25.08 -9.09
N THR A 493 -16.32 24.63 -9.88
CA THR A 493 -16.51 23.93 -11.16
C THR A 493 -16.75 22.42 -11.00
N GLY A 494 -16.66 21.88 -9.77
CA GLY A 494 -16.78 20.45 -9.50
C GLY A 494 -15.49 19.66 -9.75
N ALA A 495 -15.63 18.35 -9.98
CA ALA A 495 -14.50 17.47 -10.25
C ALA A 495 -13.96 17.66 -11.68
N TRP A 496 -12.64 17.69 -11.82
CA TRP A 496 -11.98 17.68 -13.12
C TRP A 496 -12.06 16.28 -13.75
N VAL A 497 -12.57 16.18 -14.96
CA VAL A 497 -12.82 14.89 -15.63
C VAL A 497 -11.80 14.54 -16.71
N PHE A 498 -10.95 15.48 -17.10
CA PHE A 498 -9.92 15.25 -18.10
C PHE A 498 -8.67 14.67 -17.47
N THR A 499 -8.14 13.63 -18.06
CA THR A 499 -6.95 12.93 -17.58
C THR A 499 -5.78 13.29 -18.48
N ASP A 500 -5.28 14.50 -18.37
CA ASP A 500 -4.00 14.90 -18.96
C ASP A 500 -2.83 14.49 -18.04
N LEU A 501 -3.06 13.41 -17.27
CA LEU A 501 -2.19 12.90 -16.21
C LEU A 501 -1.45 11.63 -16.64
#